data_e33ddbfd2cfb63197db9f82141de82bc
#
_entry.id   e33ddbfd2cfb63197db9f82141de82bc
#
_cell.length_a   1.000
_cell.length_b   1.000
_cell.length_c   1.000
_cell.angle_alpha   90.00
_cell.angle_beta   90.00
_cell.angle_gamma   90.00
#
_symmetry.space_group_name_H-M   'P 1'
#
loop_
_entity.id
_entity.type
_entity.pdbx_description
1 polymer ?
#
loop_
_entity_poly.entity_id
_entity_poly.type
_entity_poly.pdbx_seq_one_letter_code
_entity_poly.pdbx_strand_id
1 'polypeptide(L)'
;MKISINFLPVLFVLILTSIEGQAQTTNTPNLDTIKVTTYKVKGITCASDVKTIAGNIEKLSGVINCKADKPGATTSFELKFNPARVTENEIVAAIENTGGCQNPNDRPYKVKQ
;
A
#
# COMPACT_ATOMS: atom_id res chain seq x y z
N MET A 1 -35.36 -76.31 -15.93
CA MET A 1 -35.37 -74.91 -16.33
C MET A 1 -34.52 -74.13 -15.36
N LYS A 2 -33.32 -73.84 -15.73
CA LYS A 2 -32.39 -73.10 -14.85
C LYS A 2 -32.38 -71.61 -15.34
N ILE A 3 -32.94 -70.79 -14.49
CA ILE A 3 -32.86 -69.35 -14.68
C ILE A 3 -31.53 -68.89 -14.14
N SER A 4 -30.60 -68.59 -15.02
CA SER A 4 -29.31 -68.01 -14.64
C SER A 4 -29.51 -66.51 -14.49
N ILE A 5 -29.64 -66.07 -13.27
CA ILE A 5 -29.64 -64.66 -12.98
C ILE A 5 -28.18 -64.24 -12.92
N ASN A 6 -27.71 -63.70 -14.06
CA ASN A 6 -26.46 -63.03 -14.06
C ASN A 6 -26.60 -61.70 -13.30
N PHE A 7 -26.21 -61.78 -12.06
CA PHE A 7 -25.99 -60.54 -11.32
C PHE A 7 -24.73 -59.87 -11.89
N LEU A 8 -24.97 -58.89 -12.72
CA LEU A 8 -23.93 -58.00 -13.14
C LEU A 8 -23.62 -57.07 -11.96
N PRO A 9 -22.43 -57.09 -11.40
CA PRO A 9 -22.10 -56.09 -10.43
C PRO A 9 -22.03 -54.75 -11.14
N VAL A 10 -23.00 -53.91 -10.85
CA VAL A 10 -22.89 -52.50 -11.21
C VAL A 10 -21.70 -51.98 -10.45
N LEU A 11 -20.61 -51.84 -11.18
CA LEU A 11 -19.43 -51.15 -10.69
C LEU A 11 -19.82 -49.69 -10.55
N PHE A 12 -20.19 -49.31 -9.37
CA PHE A 12 -20.39 -47.91 -9.02
C PHE A 12 -19.00 -47.28 -8.97
N VAL A 13 -18.59 -46.75 -10.12
CA VAL A 13 -17.40 -45.91 -10.18
C VAL A 13 -17.77 -44.61 -9.48
N LEU A 14 -17.45 -44.55 -8.20
CA LEU A 14 -17.37 -43.31 -7.48
C LEU A 14 -16.27 -42.48 -8.14
N ILE A 15 -16.68 -41.64 -9.07
CA ILE A 15 -15.84 -40.56 -9.52
C ILE A 15 -15.79 -39.60 -8.35
N LEU A 16 -14.79 -39.78 -7.50
CA LEU A 16 -14.31 -38.72 -6.64
C LEU A 16 -13.77 -37.61 -7.53
N THR A 17 -14.66 -36.70 -7.91
CA THR A 17 -14.20 -35.43 -8.39
C THR A 17 -13.52 -34.79 -7.20
N SER A 18 -12.22 -34.94 -7.15
CA SER A 18 -11.38 -34.07 -6.34
C SER A 18 -11.64 -32.67 -6.85
N ILE A 19 -12.50 -31.94 -6.17
CA ILE A 19 -12.53 -30.51 -6.28
C ILE A 19 -11.21 -30.08 -5.64
N GLU A 20 -10.17 -30.00 -6.46
CA GLU A 20 -9.02 -29.22 -6.09
C GLU A 20 -9.54 -27.81 -5.93
N GLY A 21 -9.85 -27.45 -4.70
CA GLY A 21 -10.05 -26.09 -4.34
C GLY A 21 -8.75 -25.38 -4.72
N GLN A 22 -8.76 -24.76 -5.87
CA GLN A 22 -7.72 -23.79 -6.17
C GLN A 22 -7.81 -22.79 -5.03
N ALA A 23 -6.83 -22.85 -4.15
CA ALA A 23 -6.56 -21.73 -3.29
C ALA A 23 -6.32 -20.57 -4.24
N GLN A 24 -7.36 -19.79 -4.49
CA GLN A 24 -7.18 -18.50 -5.06
C GLN A 24 -6.28 -17.78 -4.09
N THR A 25 -5.03 -17.62 -4.46
CA THR A 25 -4.23 -16.52 -3.95
C THR A 25 -4.94 -15.27 -4.44
N THR A 26 -6.02 -14.94 -3.78
CA THR A 26 -6.47 -13.58 -3.78
C THR A 26 -5.30 -12.82 -3.20
N ASN A 27 -4.59 -12.09 -4.03
CA ASN A 27 -3.77 -10.99 -3.59
C ASN A 27 -4.74 -9.97 -2.98
N THR A 28 -5.37 -10.35 -1.91
CA THR A 28 -5.98 -9.41 -1.00
C THR A 28 -4.80 -8.61 -0.49
N PRO A 29 -4.74 -7.31 -0.80
CA PRO A 29 -3.67 -6.48 -0.26
C PRO A 29 -3.70 -6.73 1.23
N ASN A 30 -2.63 -7.34 1.73
CA ASN A 30 -2.57 -7.68 3.13
C ASN A 30 -2.61 -6.36 3.89
N LEU A 31 -3.71 -6.08 4.56
CA LEU A 31 -3.89 -4.86 5.37
C LEU A 31 -2.81 -4.72 6.45
N ASP A 32 -2.09 -5.81 6.71
CA ASP A 32 -1.04 -5.88 7.71
C ASP A 32 0.35 -5.58 7.15
N THR A 33 0.50 -5.40 5.83
CA THR A 33 1.79 -5.08 5.24
C THR A 33 2.07 -3.59 5.38
N ILE A 34 2.98 -3.25 6.28
CA ILE A 34 3.42 -1.89 6.50
C ILE A 34 4.79 -1.71 5.87
N LYS A 35 4.93 -0.69 5.03
CA LYS A 35 6.19 -0.26 4.47
C LYS A 35 6.72 0.95 5.22
N VAL A 36 8.01 0.95 5.49
CA VAL A 36 8.73 2.10 6.06
C VAL A 36 9.66 2.65 4.99
N THR A 37 9.53 3.92 4.67
CA THR A 37 10.35 4.59 3.67
C THR A 37 10.72 5.97 4.15
N THR A 38 11.93 6.41 3.86
CA THR A 38 12.39 7.76 4.15
C THR A 38 12.47 8.56 2.86
N TYR A 39 11.77 9.70 2.85
CA TYR A 39 11.80 10.67 1.75
C TYR A 39 12.65 11.87 2.15
N LYS A 40 13.58 12.24 1.30
CA LYS A 40 14.39 13.45 1.47
C LYS A 40 13.78 14.57 0.67
N VAL A 41 13.43 15.66 1.34
CA VAL A 41 12.73 16.80 0.75
C VAL A 41 13.62 18.03 0.79
N LYS A 42 13.79 18.66 -0.37
CA LYS A 42 14.51 19.94 -0.53
C LYS A 42 13.53 21.11 -0.53
N GLY A 43 14.02 22.29 -0.21
CA GLY A 43 13.28 23.55 -0.33
C GLY A 43 12.57 23.97 0.94
N ILE A 44 12.75 23.28 2.05
CA ILE A 44 12.16 23.63 3.33
C ILE A 44 12.98 24.73 4.00
N THR A 45 12.34 25.89 4.24
CA THR A 45 12.98 27.07 4.87
C THR A 45 12.34 27.42 6.20
N CYS A 46 11.11 27.00 6.46
CA CYS A 46 10.36 27.31 7.67
C CYS A 46 10.05 26.05 8.47
N ALA A 47 10.08 26.16 9.80
CA ALA A 47 9.66 25.05 10.66
C ALA A 47 8.19 24.65 10.45
N SER A 48 7.33 25.61 10.10
CA SER A 48 5.93 25.37 9.77
C SER A 48 5.74 24.50 8.51
N ASP A 49 6.67 24.54 7.56
CA ASP A 49 6.63 23.73 6.34
C ASP A 49 6.68 22.24 6.66
N VAL A 50 7.55 21.88 7.61
CA VAL A 50 7.69 20.49 8.07
C VAL A 50 6.35 19.97 8.58
N LYS A 51 5.65 20.75 9.39
CA LYS A 51 4.33 20.38 9.94
C LYS A 51 3.26 20.31 8.85
N THR A 52 3.31 21.25 7.92
CA THR A 52 2.33 21.29 6.82
C THR A 52 2.51 20.09 5.88
N ILE A 53 3.74 19.78 5.51
CA ILE A 53 4.04 18.61 4.67
C ILE A 53 3.64 17.32 5.39
N ALA A 54 4.03 17.15 6.65
CA ALA A 54 3.68 15.98 7.44
C ALA A 54 2.16 15.84 7.56
N GLY A 55 1.45 16.92 7.81
CA GLY A 55 -0.02 16.92 7.88
C GLY A 55 -0.68 16.52 6.57
N ASN A 56 -0.17 17.01 5.44
CA ASN A 56 -0.68 16.62 4.11
C ASN A 56 -0.43 15.16 3.80
N ILE A 57 0.71 14.61 4.20
CA ILE A 57 1.02 13.19 4.07
C ILE A 57 0.09 12.35 4.94
N GLU A 58 -0.12 12.74 6.19
CA GLU A 58 -0.95 12.00 7.15
C GLU A 58 -2.43 11.98 6.76
N LYS A 59 -2.89 12.93 5.95
CA LYS A 59 -4.25 12.92 5.39
C LYS A 59 -4.47 11.85 4.32
N LEU A 60 -3.41 11.30 3.75
CA LEU A 60 -3.52 10.26 2.75
C LEU A 60 -4.03 8.97 3.40
N SER A 61 -5.03 8.37 2.79
CA SER A 61 -5.55 7.08 3.23
C SER A 61 -4.43 6.03 3.12
N GLY A 62 -4.15 5.32 4.20
CA GLY A 62 -3.09 4.30 4.24
C GLY A 62 -1.79 4.74 4.89
N VAL A 63 -1.59 6.02 5.13
CA VAL A 63 -0.46 6.52 5.93
C VAL A 63 -0.76 6.35 7.41
N ILE A 64 0.15 5.70 8.12
CA ILE A 64 -0.01 5.39 9.55
C ILE A 64 0.71 6.41 10.40
N ASN A 65 1.93 6.77 10.02
CA ASN A 65 2.76 7.70 10.76
C ASN A 65 3.75 8.41 9.84
N CYS A 66 4.06 9.66 10.17
CA CYS A 66 5.08 10.46 9.50
C CYS A 66 5.94 11.15 10.55
N LYS A 67 7.22 10.83 10.57
CA LYS A 67 8.22 11.51 11.41
C LYS A 67 9.10 12.37 10.52
N ALA A 68 9.27 13.63 10.90
CA ALA A 68 10.12 14.56 10.19
C ALA A 68 11.31 14.97 11.04
N ASP A 69 12.45 15.13 10.40
CA ASP A 69 13.64 15.73 11.00
C ASP A 69 13.51 17.27 11.05
N LYS A 70 14.53 17.90 11.59
CA LYS A 70 14.60 19.35 11.67
C LYS A 70 14.63 20.00 10.27
N PRO A 71 14.07 21.21 10.12
CA PRO A 71 14.18 21.97 8.88
C PRO A 71 15.63 22.18 8.48
N GLY A 72 15.90 22.10 7.18
CA GLY A 72 17.24 22.30 6.62
C GLY A 72 17.22 22.22 5.10
N ALA A 73 18.40 22.29 4.50
CA ALA A 73 18.55 22.20 3.05
C ALA A 73 17.95 20.91 2.48
N THR A 74 18.01 19.84 3.26
CA THR A 74 17.31 18.58 3.00
C THR A 74 16.72 18.08 4.30
N THR A 75 15.42 17.89 4.34
CA THR A 75 14.71 17.36 5.51
C THR A 75 14.22 15.94 5.20
N SER A 76 14.46 15.01 6.12
CA SER A 76 14.04 13.63 5.98
C SER A 76 12.68 13.42 6.64
N PHE A 77 11.78 12.74 5.93
CA PHE A 77 10.47 12.30 6.42
C PHE A 77 10.43 10.78 6.40
N GLU A 78 10.35 10.18 7.56
CA GLU A 78 10.16 8.74 7.69
C GLU A 78 8.67 8.42 7.76
N LEU A 79 8.19 7.64 6.81
CA LEU A 79 6.79 7.27 6.70
C LEU A 79 6.59 5.79 6.95
N LYS A 80 5.53 5.49 7.69
CA LYS A 80 4.94 4.15 7.77
C LYS A 80 3.60 4.19 7.06
N PHE A 81 3.45 3.37 6.05
CA PHE A 81 2.22 3.34 5.25
C PHE A 81 1.90 1.95 4.72
N ASN A 82 0.65 1.76 4.37
CA ASN A 82 0.18 0.54 3.72
C ASN A 82 0.24 0.73 2.20
N PRO A 83 1.14 0.05 1.48
CA PRO A 83 1.31 0.22 0.04
C PRO A 83 0.12 -0.27 -0.78
N ALA A 84 -0.80 -1.01 -0.16
CA ALA A 84 -2.06 -1.40 -0.80
C ALA A 84 -3.08 -0.26 -0.85
N ARG A 85 -2.94 0.75 0.00
CA ARG A 85 -3.88 1.87 0.11
C ARG A 85 -3.35 3.18 -0.43
N VAL A 86 -2.05 3.37 -0.40
CA VAL A 86 -1.38 4.57 -0.90
C VAL A 86 -0.12 4.19 -1.64
N THR A 87 0.11 4.82 -2.79
CA THR A 87 1.32 4.61 -3.59
C THR A 87 2.42 5.60 -3.22
N GLU A 88 3.66 5.25 -3.51
CA GLU A 88 4.79 6.18 -3.34
C GLU A 88 4.61 7.44 -4.19
N ASN A 89 4.06 7.32 -5.39
CA ASN A 89 3.76 8.46 -6.26
C ASN A 89 2.74 9.43 -5.63
N GLU A 90 1.72 8.90 -4.96
CA GLU A 90 0.76 9.73 -4.23
C GLU A 90 1.41 10.46 -3.06
N ILE A 91 2.33 9.82 -2.36
CA ILE A 91 3.08 10.43 -1.27
C ILE A 91 3.97 11.55 -1.80
N VAL A 92 4.73 11.30 -2.85
CA VAL A 92 5.58 12.30 -3.51
C VAL A 92 4.74 13.48 -4.01
N ALA A 93 3.61 13.21 -4.64
CA ALA A 93 2.69 14.25 -5.10
C ALA A 93 2.15 15.10 -3.94
N ALA A 94 1.81 14.51 -2.82
CA ALA A 94 1.35 15.23 -1.63
C ALA A 94 2.43 16.16 -1.08
N ILE A 95 3.68 15.71 -1.08
CA ILE A 95 4.82 16.54 -0.66
C ILE A 95 5.02 17.72 -1.63
N GLU A 96 5.14 17.43 -2.91
CA GLU A 96 5.47 18.43 -3.94
C GLU A 96 4.33 19.41 -4.24
N ASN A 97 3.09 19.04 -3.95
CA ASN A 97 1.91 19.90 -4.08
C ASN A 97 1.64 20.77 -2.84
N THR A 98 2.45 20.65 -1.81
CA THR A 98 2.35 21.50 -0.62
C THR A 98 2.83 22.92 -0.95
N GLY A 99 2.03 23.92 -0.60
CA GLY A 99 2.38 25.34 -0.77
C GLY A 99 3.49 25.79 0.17
N GLY A 100 4.32 26.72 -0.30
CA GLY A 100 5.39 27.32 0.50
C GLY A 100 4.86 28.17 1.66
N CYS A 101 5.68 28.34 2.71
CA CYS A 101 5.26 29.12 3.88
C CYS A 101 5.14 30.62 3.60
N GLN A 102 5.90 31.15 2.66
CA GLN A 102 5.87 32.57 2.28
C GLN A 102 4.84 32.85 1.19
N ASN A 103 4.65 31.90 0.29
CA ASN A 103 3.69 31.99 -0.79
C ASN A 103 3.00 30.65 -1.01
N PRO A 104 1.71 30.54 -0.66
CA PRO A 104 0.95 29.30 -0.83
C PRO A 104 0.80 28.84 -2.29
N ASN A 105 1.02 29.71 -3.25
CA ASN A 105 0.96 29.37 -4.67
C ASN A 105 2.27 28.79 -5.21
N ASP A 106 3.37 28.96 -4.47
CA ASP A 106 4.63 28.35 -4.83
C ASP A 106 4.65 26.86 -4.47
N ARG A 107 5.46 26.09 -5.19
CA ARG A 107 5.68 24.67 -4.96
C ARG A 107 7.18 24.41 -4.81
N PRO A 108 7.80 24.88 -3.71
CA PRO A 108 9.25 24.88 -3.56
C PRO A 108 9.81 23.51 -3.18
N TYR A 109 8.97 22.58 -2.70
CA TYR A 109 9.44 21.32 -2.17
C TYR A 109 9.62 20.31 -3.28
N LYS A 110 10.78 19.65 -3.26
CA LYS A 110 11.14 18.58 -4.19
C LYS A 110 11.67 17.37 -3.44
N VAL A 111 11.14 16.22 -3.76
CA VAL A 111 11.66 14.97 -3.25
C VAL A 111 12.93 14.61 -4.00
N LYS A 112 13.98 14.37 -3.26
CA LYS A 112 15.25 13.88 -3.82
C LYS A 112 15.15 12.39 -4.08
N GLN A 113 15.35 12.00 -5.33
CA GLN A 113 15.49 10.61 -5.74
C GLN A 113 16.93 10.11 -5.58
#